data_d9e891f9ca3412c806cd3f77f7e24523
#
_entry.id   d9e891f9ca3412c806cd3f77f7e24523
#
_cell.length_a   1.000
_cell.length_b   1.000
_cell.length_c   1.000
_cell.angle_alpha   90.00
_cell.angle_beta   90.00
_cell.angle_gamma   90.00
#
_symmetry.space_group_name_H-M   'P 1'
#
loop_
_entity.id
_entity.type
_entity.pdbx_description
1 polymer ?
#
loop_
_entity_poly.entity_id
_entity_poly.type
_entity_poly.pdbx_seq_one_letter_code
_entity_poly.pdbx_strand_id
1 'polypeptide(L)'
;MNLISRDELRRKLERGDEFKLVMTLSAYAFDTKRIPTSLRFETVEKALAVLDPAEEIVVYCADVYCAASIYAYRLLEREGYTRVRRYTGGVADWEEAGFPLEEGPGEPTPHASREERAGRRSRSRHRRGAGVNRPWPVCV
;
A
#
# COMPACT_ATOMS: atom_id res chain seq x y z
N MET A 1 -2.42 -13.20 -10.87
CA MET A 1 -2.47 -12.12 -9.91
C MET A 1 -3.60 -12.33 -8.93
N ASN A 2 -3.33 -12.23 -7.66
CA ASN A 2 -4.35 -12.44 -6.65
C ASN A 2 -5.17 -11.18 -6.47
N LEU A 3 -6.47 -11.31 -6.60
CA LEU A 3 -7.35 -10.16 -6.46
C LEU A 3 -8.16 -10.28 -5.18
N ILE A 4 -8.65 -9.16 -4.69
CA ILE A 4 -9.55 -9.15 -3.55
C ILE A 4 -10.78 -8.37 -3.96
N SER A 5 -11.95 -8.81 -3.57
CA SER A 5 -13.18 -8.11 -3.92
C SER A 5 -13.43 -6.96 -2.97
N ARG A 6 -14.28 -6.03 -3.37
CA ARG A 6 -14.65 -4.91 -2.54
C ARG A 6 -15.25 -5.39 -1.22
N ASP A 7 -16.14 -6.37 -1.30
CA ASP A 7 -16.81 -6.83 -0.11
C ASP A 7 -15.87 -7.55 0.84
N GLU A 8 -14.92 -8.30 0.29
CA GLU A 8 -13.96 -8.98 1.14
C GLU A 8 -13.06 -7.96 1.82
N LEU A 9 -12.62 -6.95 1.09
CA LEU A 9 -11.78 -5.91 1.66
C LEU A 9 -12.53 -5.19 2.77
N ARG A 10 -13.79 -4.88 2.55
CA ARG A 10 -14.57 -4.20 3.57
C ARG A 10 -14.69 -5.06 4.82
N ARG A 11 -14.93 -6.35 4.65
CA ARG A 11 -15.05 -7.23 5.80
C ARG A 11 -13.73 -7.29 6.59
N LYS A 12 -12.61 -7.30 5.88
CA LYS A 12 -11.32 -7.33 6.55
C LYS A 12 -11.12 -6.07 7.40
N LEU A 13 -11.51 -4.94 6.87
CA LEU A 13 -11.38 -3.69 7.61
C LEU A 13 -12.31 -3.67 8.81
N GLU A 14 -13.51 -4.15 8.63
CA GLU A 14 -14.48 -4.16 9.73
C GLU A 14 -14.08 -5.11 10.85
N ARG A 15 -13.46 -6.22 10.50
CA ARG A 15 -13.02 -7.16 11.52
C ARG A 15 -11.71 -6.74 12.18
N GLY A 16 -11.02 -5.79 11.62
CA GLY A 16 -9.73 -5.38 12.13
C GLY A 16 -8.63 -6.39 11.83
N ASP A 17 -8.73 -7.09 10.70
CA ASP A 17 -7.72 -8.07 10.30
C ASP A 17 -6.37 -7.40 10.14
N GLU A 18 -5.31 -8.14 10.39
CA GLU A 18 -3.98 -7.59 10.23
C GLU A 18 -3.54 -7.69 8.80
N PHE A 19 -3.41 -6.58 8.13
CA PHE A 19 -2.87 -6.52 6.78
C PHE A 19 -2.51 -5.07 6.50
N LYS A 20 -1.75 -4.84 5.45
CA LYS A 20 -1.41 -3.47 5.06
C LYS A 20 -2.15 -3.12 3.79
N LEU A 21 -2.75 -1.94 3.76
CA LEU A 21 -3.47 -1.47 2.59
C LEU A 21 -2.65 -0.32 2.00
N VAL A 22 -2.19 -0.48 0.78
CA VAL A 22 -1.26 0.46 0.17
C VAL A 22 -1.86 1.11 -1.07
N MET A 23 -1.91 2.42 -1.07
CA MET A 23 -2.47 3.18 -2.16
C MET A 23 -1.37 3.61 -3.10
N THR A 24 -1.64 3.51 -4.40
CA THR A 24 -0.66 3.86 -5.42
C THR A 24 -1.09 5.14 -6.13
N LEU A 25 -1.29 6.19 -5.36
CA LEU A 25 -1.68 7.48 -5.90
C LEU A 25 -0.75 8.56 -5.37
N SER A 26 -0.86 9.76 -5.94
CA SER A 26 0.00 10.86 -5.52
C SER A 26 -0.38 11.32 -4.13
N ALA A 27 0.47 12.13 -3.53
CA ALA A 27 0.20 12.68 -2.21
C ALA A 27 -1.10 13.48 -2.21
N TYR A 28 -1.32 14.25 -3.26
CA TYR A 28 -2.53 15.04 -3.34
C TYR A 28 -3.77 14.15 -3.36
N ALA A 29 -3.75 13.11 -4.17
CA ALA A 29 -4.89 12.21 -4.26
C ALA A 29 -5.11 11.47 -2.94
N PHE A 30 -4.03 11.10 -2.28
CA PHE A 30 -4.12 10.40 -1.00
C PHE A 30 -4.77 11.29 0.05
N ASP A 31 -4.40 12.56 0.08
CA ASP A 31 -4.97 13.48 1.04
C ASP A 31 -6.40 13.84 0.70
N THR A 32 -6.78 13.72 -0.55
CA THR A 32 -8.13 14.05 -0.97
C THR A 32 -9.12 12.96 -0.57
N LYS A 33 -8.79 11.70 -0.83
CA LYS A 33 -9.65 10.59 -0.48
C LYS A 33 -8.89 9.31 -0.46
N ARG A 34 -9.06 8.51 0.55
CA ARG A 34 -8.45 7.19 0.61
C ARG A 34 -9.31 6.25 1.42
N ILE A 35 -9.13 4.97 1.20
CA ILE A 35 -9.82 3.95 2.00
C ILE A 35 -9.17 3.99 3.39
N PRO A 36 -9.92 3.86 4.46
CA PRO A 36 -9.36 3.95 5.81
C PRO A 36 -8.18 2.98 6.03
N THR A 37 -7.23 3.40 6.78
CA THR A 37 -5.99 2.69 7.12
C THR A 37 -4.97 2.63 5.99
N SER A 38 -5.22 3.32 4.88
CA SER A 38 -4.30 3.27 3.74
C SER A 38 -2.96 3.89 4.05
N LEU A 39 -1.93 3.31 3.47
CA LEU A 39 -0.59 3.83 3.55
C LEU A 39 -0.15 4.29 2.16
N ARG A 40 0.77 5.20 2.10
CA ARG A 40 1.33 5.66 0.85
C ARG A 40 2.83 5.80 1.02
N PHE A 41 3.58 5.43 0.01
CA PHE A 41 5.04 5.54 0.05
C PHE A 41 5.54 6.39 -1.10
N GLU A 42 6.66 7.06 -0.91
CA GLU A 42 7.23 7.85 -1.98
C GLU A 42 8.24 7.06 -2.78
N THR A 43 8.92 6.12 -2.17
CA THR A 43 9.89 5.33 -2.88
C THR A 43 9.70 3.87 -2.55
N VAL A 44 10.22 3.01 -3.40
CA VAL A 44 10.18 1.58 -3.20
C VAL A 44 10.96 1.25 -1.94
N GLU A 45 12.09 1.89 -1.73
CA GLU A 45 12.91 1.60 -0.57
C GLU A 45 12.19 1.89 0.74
N LYS A 46 11.40 2.95 0.77
CA LYS A 46 10.63 3.25 1.96
C LYS A 46 9.54 2.22 2.19
N ALA A 47 8.93 1.77 1.11
CA ALA A 47 7.90 0.73 1.23
C ALA A 47 8.50 -0.56 1.76
N LEU A 48 9.65 -0.97 1.22
CA LEU A 48 10.26 -2.21 1.65
C LEU A 48 10.76 -2.13 3.10
N ALA A 49 11.04 -0.94 3.58
CA ALA A 49 11.47 -0.76 4.95
C ALA A 49 10.31 -0.95 5.94
N VAL A 50 9.10 -0.67 5.50
CA VAL A 50 7.93 -0.76 6.37
C VAL A 50 7.19 -2.08 6.22
N LEU A 51 7.07 -2.59 4.98
CA LEU A 51 6.28 -3.76 4.71
C LEU A 51 7.07 -5.04 4.96
N ASP A 52 6.44 -5.99 5.61
CA ASP A 52 7.10 -7.26 5.91
C ASP A 52 6.73 -8.26 4.82
N PRO A 53 7.69 -9.00 4.25
CA PRO A 53 7.37 -9.95 3.19
C PRO A 53 6.39 -11.05 3.57
N ALA A 54 6.24 -11.30 4.85
CA ALA A 54 5.34 -12.35 5.29
C ALA A 54 3.92 -11.86 5.53
N GLU A 55 3.69 -10.56 5.57
CA GLU A 55 2.35 -10.09 5.88
C GLU A 55 1.49 -9.93 4.64
N GLU A 56 0.21 -9.88 4.84
CA GLU A 56 -0.72 -9.71 3.75
C GLU A 56 -0.74 -8.25 3.34
N ILE A 57 -0.68 -7.97 2.04
CA ILE A 57 -0.68 -6.61 1.54
C ILE A 57 -1.69 -6.49 0.43
N VAL A 58 -2.52 -5.45 0.50
CA VAL A 58 -3.48 -5.17 -0.55
C VAL A 58 -3.08 -3.86 -1.20
N VAL A 59 -2.93 -3.84 -2.52
CA VAL A 59 -2.59 -2.62 -3.24
C VAL A 59 -3.79 -2.16 -4.04
N TYR A 60 -4.00 -0.87 -4.15
CA TYR A 60 -5.12 -0.34 -4.92
C TYR A 60 -4.79 1.05 -5.47
N CYS A 61 -5.58 1.49 -6.42
CA CYS A 61 -5.34 2.73 -7.12
C CYS A 61 -6.62 3.54 -7.18
N ALA A 62 -6.76 4.44 -8.13
CA ALA A 62 -7.94 5.29 -8.21
C ALA A 62 -9.16 4.55 -8.75
N ASP A 63 -8.99 3.80 -9.82
CA ASP A 63 -10.10 3.10 -10.46
C ASP A 63 -9.57 1.96 -11.31
N VAL A 64 -10.45 1.31 -12.05
CA VAL A 64 -10.08 0.15 -12.85
C VAL A 64 -9.14 0.48 -13.99
N TYR A 65 -9.04 1.72 -14.38
CA TYR A 65 -8.21 2.08 -15.51
C TYR A 65 -6.77 2.41 -15.13
N CYS A 66 -6.49 2.54 -13.86
CA CYS A 66 -5.16 2.90 -13.43
C CYS A 66 -4.28 1.66 -13.29
N ALA A 67 -3.12 1.69 -13.86
CA ALA A 67 -2.22 0.54 -13.84
C ALA A 67 -1.20 0.57 -12.71
N ALA A 68 -1.13 1.64 -11.96
CA ALA A 68 -0.09 1.74 -10.93
C ALA A 68 -0.14 0.61 -9.91
N SER A 69 -1.34 0.16 -9.53
CA SER A 69 -1.42 -0.93 -8.57
C SER A 69 -0.93 -2.25 -9.15
N ILE A 70 -0.99 -2.41 -10.48
CA ILE A 70 -0.47 -3.61 -11.12
C ILE A 70 1.04 -3.60 -11.00
N TYR A 71 1.66 -2.44 -11.25
CA TYR A 71 3.10 -2.34 -11.15
C TYR A 71 3.57 -2.55 -9.70
N ALA A 72 2.84 -2.00 -8.75
CA ALA A 72 3.18 -2.19 -7.35
C ALA A 72 3.07 -3.66 -6.96
N TYR A 73 2.02 -4.33 -7.44
CA TYR A 73 1.83 -5.74 -7.16
C TYR A 73 3.02 -6.53 -7.67
N ARG A 74 3.40 -6.30 -8.93
CA ARG A 74 4.50 -7.04 -9.51
C ARG A 74 5.83 -6.74 -8.87
N LEU A 75 6.01 -5.50 -8.46
CA LEU A 75 7.23 -5.12 -7.81
C LEU A 75 7.36 -5.85 -6.48
N LEU A 76 6.30 -5.91 -5.71
CA LEU A 76 6.35 -6.58 -4.43
C LEU A 76 6.58 -8.09 -4.62
N GLU A 77 5.98 -8.67 -5.65
CA GLU A 77 6.23 -10.07 -5.92
C GLU A 77 7.71 -10.31 -6.19
N ARG A 78 8.32 -9.45 -6.98
CA ARG A 78 9.73 -9.61 -7.30
C ARG A 78 10.61 -9.44 -6.08
N GLU A 79 10.14 -8.70 -5.09
CA GLU A 79 10.91 -8.48 -3.88
C GLU A 79 10.65 -9.57 -2.82
N GLY A 80 9.94 -10.60 -3.18
CA GLY A 80 9.74 -11.74 -2.27
C GLY A 80 8.47 -11.72 -1.44
N TYR A 81 7.57 -10.80 -1.74
CA TYR A 81 6.32 -10.72 -0.99
C TYR A 81 5.35 -11.75 -1.58
N THR A 82 4.85 -12.66 -0.77
CA THR A 82 4.04 -13.76 -1.26
C THR A 82 2.55 -13.63 -0.98
N ARG A 83 2.16 -12.65 -0.21
CA ARG A 83 0.74 -12.49 0.13
C ARG A 83 0.19 -11.15 -0.34
N VAL A 84 0.46 -10.80 -1.58
CA VAL A 84 0.00 -9.54 -2.14
C VAL A 84 -1.29 -9.78 -2.89
N ARG A 85 -2.25 -8.88 -2.73
CA ARG A 85 -3.52 -8.94 -3.45
C ARG A 85 -3.80 -7.55 -4.02
N ARG A 86 -4.61 -7.49 -5.05
CA ARG A 86 -4.93 -6.21 -5.68
C ARG A 86 -6.43 -5.97 -5.65
N TYR A 87 -6.85 -4.79 -5.23
CA TYR A 87 -8.23 -4.38 -5.27
C TYR A 87 -8.39 -3.53 -6.53
N THR A 88 -9.04 -4.08 -7.55
CA THR A 88 -9.10 -3.44 -8.84
C THR A 88 -10.01 -2.24 -8.93
N GLY A 89 -11.07 -2.19 -8.14
CA GLY A 89 -12.02 -1.09 -8.23
C GLY A 89 -11.48 0.23 -7.76
N GLY A 90 -10.58 0.20 -6.80
CA GLY A 90 -9.95 1.41 -6.31
C GLY A 90 -10.89 2.34 -5.54
N VAL A 91 -10.43 3.56 -5.36
CA VAL A 91 -11.20 4.55 -4.62
C VAL A 91 -12.56 4.79 -5.24
N ALA A 92 -12.62 4.83 -6.57
CA ALA A 92 -13.89 5.13 -7.26
C ALA A 92 -14.97 4.10 -6.93
N ASP A 93 -14.60 2.83 -6.96
CA ASP A 93 -15.58 1.77 -6.68
C ASP A 93 -15.98 1.79 -5.21
N TRP A 94 -15.03 2.06 -4.33
CA TRP A 94 -15.28 2.11 -2.89
C TRP A 94 -16.25 3.27 -2.58
N GLU A 95 -16.00 4.41 -3.19
CA GLU A 95 -16.82 5.58 -2.99
C GLU A 95 -18.22 5.37 -3.55
N GLU A 96 -18.30 4.77 -4.73
CA GLU A 96 -19.59 4.54 -5.35
C GLU A 96 -20.44 3.59 -4.51
N ALA A 97 -19.84 2.68 -3.79
CA ALA A 97 -20.58 1.78 -2.93
C ALA A 97 -21.05 2.45 -1.65
N GLY A 98 -20.64 3.68 -1.42
CA GLY A 98 -21.05 4.41 -0.22
C GLY A 98 -20.25 4.02 1.02
N PHE A 99 -19.08 3.41 0.83
CA PHE A 99 -18.28 2.98 1.97
C PHE A 99 -17.43 4.14 2.50
N PRO A 100 -17.03 4.12 3.74
CA PRO A 100 -16.33 5.25 4.34
C PRO A 100 -14.96 5.54 3.74
N LEU A 101 -14.64 6.80 3.62
CA LEU A 101 -13.36 7.26 3.13
C LEU A 101 -12.74 8.20 4.15
N GLU A 102 -11.44 8.32 4.12
CA GLU A 102 -10.74 9.28 4.94
C GLU A 102 -10.19 10.39 4.07
N GLU A 103 -10.01 11.56 4.61
CA GLU A 103 -9.42 12.66 3.86
C GLU A 103 -8.52 13.45 4.79
N GLY A 104 -7.75 14.33 4.24
CA GLY A 104 -6.84 15.17 4.99
C GLY A 104 -5.44 14.61 4.99
N PRO A 105 -4.50 15.31 5.52
CA PRO A 105 -3.10 14.91 5.51
C PRO A 105 -2.96 13.57 6.19
N GLY A 106 -2.39 12.62 5.51
CA GLY A 106 -2.19 11.30 6.05
C GLY A 106 -1.10 11.29 7.06
N GLU A 107 -1.15 10.35 7.95
CA GLU A 107 -0.11 10.23 8.88
C GLU A 107 1.11 9.67 8.29
N PRO A 108 2.17 10.07 8.64
CA PRO A 108 3.41 9.62 8.07
C PRO A 108 3.56 8.27 8.61
N THR A 109 3.53 7.42 7.78
CA THR A 109 3.65 6.11 8.06
C THR A 109 4.42 5.78 9.16
N PRO A 110 5.17 5.90 9.28
CA PRO A 110 5.91 5.47 10.22
C PRO A 110 5.96 5.50 11.46
N HIS A 111 5.24 5.97 11.87
CA HIS A 111 5.31 5.99 13.08
C HIS A 111 5.60 4.74 13.59
N ALA A 112 5.18 3.88 13.09
CA ALA A 112 5.35 2.66 13.48
C ALA A 112 6.39 2.58 14.31
N SER A 113 6.65 2.81 14.83
CA SER A 113 7.51 2.54 15.68
C SER A 113 8.90 2.74 15.38
N ARG A 114 9.50 3.48 16.07
CA ARG A 114 10.79 3.66 15.85
C ARG A 114 11.54 2.47 16.14
N GLU A 115 11.20 1.66 17.02
CA GLU A 115 11.87 0.47 17.32
C GLU A 115 11.81 -0.42 16.14
N GLU A 116 10.71 -0.54 15.56
CA GLU A 116 10.56 -1.36 14.43
C GLU A 116 11.44 -0.87 13.35
N ARG A 117 11.52 0.40 13.18
CA ARG A 117 12.31 0.92 12.15
C ARG A 117 13.76 0.64 12.38
N ALA A 118 14.23 0.70 13.58
CA ALA A 118 15.60 0.45 13.85
C ALA A 118 15.93 -1.00 13.55
N GLY A 119 15.08 -1.89 13.91
CA GLY A 119 15.31 -3.28 13.63
C GLY A 119 15.34 -3.55 12.15
N ARG A 120 14.43 -2.96 11.42
CA ARG A 120 14.41 -3.21 10.06
C ARG A 120 15.58 -2.61 9.37
N ARG A 121 16.06 -1.52 9.84
CA ARG A 121 17.16 -0.89 9.23
C ARG A 121 18.33 -1.81 9.21
N SER A 122 18.52 -2.54 10.26
CA SER A 122 19.61 -3.41 10.33
C SER A 122 19.54 -4.43 9.23
N ARG A 123 18.37 -4.94 8.93
CA ARG A 123 18.25 -5.88 7.91
C ARG A 123 18.35 -5.25 6.58
N SER A 124 17.79 -4.17 6.39
CA SER A 124 17.80 -3.61 5.08
C SER A 124 19.17 -3.26 4.62
N ARG A 125 20.08 -3.14 5.48
CA ARG A 125 21.36 -2.82 5.01
C ARG A 125 21.82 -3.82 4.05
N HIS A 126 21.33 -5.00 4.14
CA HIS A 126 21.82 -5.98 3.30
C HIS A 126 21.39 -5.72 1.93
N ARG A 127 20.33 -5.08 1.79
CA ARG A 127 19.86 -4.93 0.51
C ARG A 127 20.60 -3.99 -0.17
N ARG A 128 21.39 -3.65 0.08
CA ARG A 128 22.14 -2.72 -0.51
C ARG A 128 21.88 -2.23 -1.73
N GLY A 129 22.15 -2.41 -2.46
CA GLY A 129 22.00 -1.92 -3.71
C GLY A 129 21.06 -0.93 -3.69
N ALA A 130 20.57 -0.91 -2.79
CA ALA A 130 19.68 -0.07 -2.84
C ALA A 130 20.03 1.24 -2.95
N GLY A 131 20.69 1.75 -2.77
CA GLY A 131 20.92 3.11 -2.87
C GLY A 131 20.07 3.80 -3.77
N VAL A 132 19.36 3.21 -4.51
CA VAL A 132 18.57 3.84 -5.44
C VAL A 132 17.30 4.24 -4.91
N ASN A 133 16.87 5.41 -5.12
CA ASN A 133 15.57 5.84 -4.74
C ASN A 133 14.60 5.60 -5.85
N ARG A 134 14.18 4.40 -6.00
CA ARG A 134 13.20 4.06 -7.05
C ARG A 134 11.83 4.62 -6.66
N PRO A 135 11.18 5.34 -7.52
CA PRO A 135 9.87 5.90 -7.17
C PRO A 135 8.84 4.79 -7.00
N TRP A 136 7.97 4.95 -6.05
CA TRP A 136 6.87 4.01 -5.88
C TRP A 136 5.88 4.29 -7.01
N PRO A 137 5.31 3.26 -7.62
CA PRO A 137 4.37 3.49 -8.71
C PRO A 137 3.19 4.34 -8.26
N VAL A 138 2.86 5.34 -9.05
CA VAL A 138 1.71 6.16 -8.74
C VAL A 138 0.89 6.38 -9.98
N CYS A 139 -0.40 6.49 -9.80
CA CYS A 139 -1.29 6.74 -10.89
C CYS A 139 -1.25 8.21 -11.20
N VAL A 140 -1.18 8.53 -12.47
CA VAL A 140 -1.12 9.93 -12.89
C VAL A 140 -2.47 10.45 -13.19
#